data_8c272846ddbf390b78a4059c504fa967
#
_entry.id   8c272846ddbf390b78a4059c504fa967
#
_cell.length_a   1.000
_cell.length_b   1.000
_cell.length_c   1.000
_cell.angle_alpha   90.00
_cell.angle_beta   90.00
_cell.angle_gamma   90.00
#
_symmetry.space_group_name_H-M   'P 1'
#
loop_
_entity.id
_entity.type
_entity.pdbx_description
1 polymer ?
#
loop_
_entity_poly.entity_id
_entity_poly.type
_entity_poly.pdbx_seq_one_letter_code
_entity_poly.pdbx_strand_id
1 'polypeptide(L)'
;MTDSIQPQADTLPHRGAEWWVARAIAVLAALLFVQHGVVHFMGFACTFGLAGSDAVNDGYTLVAALDPDGWTMHALGVAWLLPSPLYLVASAGLVLRRNWWQAWALAATVVSLALCILWLQPAAVGIAVDITILVGLAVYVVLAHRSASCTARSSRRRTR
;
A
#
# COMPACT_ATOMS: atom_id res chain seq x y z
N MET A 1 -41.36 -42.64 28.91
CA MET A 1 -40.98 -41.62 27.89
C MET A 1 -39.72 -40.98 28.35
N THR A 2 -38.60 -41.46 27.88
CA THR A 2 -37.26 -40.91 28.20
C THR A 2 -36.81 -40.11 26.98
N ASP A 3 -36.96 -38.79 27.05
CA ASP A 3 -36.40 -37.86 26.06
C ASP A 3 -34.87 -37.94 26.12
N SER A 4 -34.30 -38.61 25.14
CA SER A 4 -32.85 -38.61 24.91
C SER A 4 -32.44 -37.26 24.38
N ILE A 5 -31.91 -36.39 25.25
CA ILE A 5 -31.22 -35.16 24.88
C ILE A 5 -29.93 -35.57 24.13
N GLN A 6 -29.98 -35.54 22.80
CA GLN A 6 -28.76 -35.62 22.00
C GLN A 6 -27.95 -34.33 22.25
N PRO A 7 -26.68 -34.45 22.66
CA PRO A 7 -25.82 -33.31 22.71
C PRO A 7 -25.60 -32.80 21.26
N GLN A 8 -26.09 -31.62 20.98
CA GLN A 8 -25.84 -30.90 19.75
C GLN A 8 -24.33 -30.64 19.72
N ALA A 9 -23.60 -31.44 18.96
CA ALA A 9 -22.20 -31.22 18.72
C ALA A 9 -22.06 -29.83 18.08
N ASP A 10 -21.60 -28.86 18.89
CA ASP A 10 -21.25 -27.51 18.43
C ASP A 10 -20.24 -27.68 17.31
N THR A 11 -20.71 -27.60 16.09
CA THR A 11 -19.85 -27.41 14.90
C THR A 11 -19.23 -26.06 15.03
N LEU A 12 -18.07 -26.00 15.70
CA LEU A 12 -17.23 -24.83 15.70
C LEU A 12 -16.95 -24.45 14.24
N PRO A 13 -17.36 -23.26 13.80
CA PRO A 13 -17.21 -22.90 12.40
C PRO A 13 -15.73 -22.95 12.04
N HIS A 14 -15.41 -23.56 10.90
CA HIS A 14 -14.09 -23.61 10.26
C HIS A 14 -13.60 -22.21 9.85
N ARG A 15 -13.56 -21.27 10.79
CA ARG A 15 -13.00 -19.91 10.60
C ARG A 15 -11.46 -19.90 10.53
N GLY A 16 -10.82 -21.08 10.70
CA GLY A 16 -9.38 -21.14 10.85
C GLY A 16 -8.61 -20.70 9.61
N ALA A 17 -8.84 -21.35 8.47
CA ALA A 17 -7.98 -21.17 7.30
C ALA A 17 -8.16 -19.80 6.63
N GLU A 18 -9.39 -19.36 6.40
CA GLU A 18 -9.67 -18.07 5.74
C GLU A 18 -9.16 -16.88 6.55
N TRP A 19 -9.26 -16.94 7.88
CA TRP A 19 -8.77 -15.91 8.76
C TRP A 19 -7.24 -15.80 8.70
N TRP A 20 -6.53 -16.94 8.71
CA TRP A 20 -5.07 -16.96 8.60
C TRP A 20 -4.58 -16.44 7.26
N VAL A 21 -5.23 -16.82 6.16
CA VAL A 21 -4.92 -16.33 4.82
C VAL A 21 -5.10 -14.81 4.73
N ALA A 22 -6.26 -14.29 5.19
CA ALA A 22 -6.50 -12.85 5.20
C ALA A 22 -5.46 -12.08 6.04
N ARG A 23 -5.05 -12.65 7.19
CA ARG A 23 -4.03 -12.04 8.04
C ARG A 23 -2.65 -12.09 7.39
N ALA A 24 -2.29 -13.19 6.76
CA ALA A 24 -1.03 -13.30 6.02
C ALA A 24 -0.94 -12.28 4.88
N ILE A 25 -2.01 -12.13 4.09
CA ILE A 25 -2.09 -11.12 3.03
C ILE A 25 -1.93 -9.71 3.60
N ALA A 26 -2.60 -9.38 4.70
CA ALA A 26 -2.48 -8.07 5.33
C ALA A 26 -1.05 -7.79 5.83
N VAL A 27 -0.39 -8.78 6.41
CA VAL A 27 1.01 -8.66 6.86
C VAL A 27 1.95 -8.48 5.67
N LEU A 28 1.79 -9.26 4.61
CA LEU A 28 2.61 -9.13 3.40
C LEU A 28 2.42 -7.75 2.73
N ALA A 29 1.19 -7.25 2.67
CA ALA A 29 0.91 -5.92 2.15
C ALA A 29 1.52 -4.82 3.04
N ALA A 30 1.46 -4.97 4.37
CA ALA A 30 2.08 -4.04 5.30
C ALA A 30 3.60 -4.03 5.16
N LEU A 31 4.23 -5.19 5.00
CA LEU A 31 5.67 -5.32 4.75
C LEU A 31 6.06 -4.68 3.41
N LEU A 32 5.24 -4.86 2.36
CA LEU A 32 5.45 -4.19 1.08
C LEU A 32 5.43 -2.66 1.23
N PHE A 33 4.48 -2.11 1.99
CA PHE A 33 4.41 -0.67 2.25
C PHE A 33 5.66 -0.18 2.99
N VAL A 34 6.09 -0.88 4.03
CA VAL A 34 7.32 -0.52 4.77
C VAL A 34 8.53 -0.58 3.86
N GLN A 35 8.71 -1.68 3.13
CA GLN A 35 9.82 -1.87 2.20
C GLN A 35 9.86 -0.76 1.14
N HIS A 36 8.71 -0.46 0.52
CA HIS A 36 8.62 0.56 -0.50
C HIS A 36 8.86 1.95 0.08
N GLY A 37 8.32 2.26 1.26
CA GLY A 37 8.60 3.50 1.98
C GLY A 37 10.09 3.69 2.30
N VAL A 38 10.78 2.62 2.72
CA VAL A 38 12.23 2.66 3.00
C VAL A 38 13.05 2.95 1.75
N VAL A 39 12.65 2.39 0.59
CA VAL A 39 13.37 2.63 -0.68
C VAL A 39 13.40 4.11 -1.06
N HIS A 40 12.40 4.90 -0.66
CA HIS A 40 12.39 6.34 -0.90
C HIS A 40 13.54 7.11 -0.21
N PHE A 41 14.09 6.58 0.89
CA PHE A 41 15.32 7.15 1.47
C PHE A 41 16.52 7.06 0.53
N MET A 42 16.56 6.08 -0.38
CA MET A 42 17.62 5.99 -1.38
C MET A 42 17.56 7.17 -2.35
N GLY A 43 16.36 7.57 -2.78
CA GLY A 43 16.18 8.74 -3.65
C GLY A 43 16.73 10.03 -2.99
N PHE A 44 16.40 10.23 -1.71
CA PHE A 44 16.99 11.32 -0.93
C PHE A 44 18.51 11.20 -0.82
N ALA A 45 19.02 10.03 -0.39
CA ALA A 45 20.46 9.82 -0.20
C ALA A 45 21.27 10.02 -1.49
N CYS A 46 20.74 9.59 -2.62
CA CYS A 46 21.36 9.78 -3.93
C CYS A 46 21.41 11.27 -4.32
N THR A 47 20.30 12.00 -4.12
CA THR A 47 20.22 13.43 -4.47
C THR A 47 21.21 14.28 -3.66
N PHE A 48 21.54 13.86 -2.43
CA PHE A 48 22.49 14.55 -1.56
C PHE A 48 23.90 13.94 -1.56
N GLY A 49 24.18 13.00 -2.49
CA GLY A 49 25.49 12.36 -2.59
C GLY A 49 25.87 11.45 -1.42
N LEU A 50 24.89 11.08 -0.56
CA LEU A 50 25.13 10.26 0.63
C LEU A 50 25.26 8.76 0.29
N ALA A 51 24.71 8.32 -0.83
CA ALA A 51 24.68 6.91 -1.23
C ALA A 51 25.81 6.50 -2.20
N GLY A 52 26.77 7.40 -2.50
CA GLY A 52 27.93 7.09 -3.33
C GLY A 52 27.61 6.68 -4.77
N SER A 53 26.39 6.90 -5.24
CA SER A 53 25.99 6.58 -6.61
C SER A 53 25.81 7.86 -7.42
N ASP A 54 26.70 8.08 -8.36
CA ASP A 54 26.57 9.12 -9.39
C ASP A 54 25.37 8.84 -10.32
N ALA A 55 24.77 7.67 -10.21
CA ALA A 55 23.71 7.17 -11.09
C ALA A 55 22.43 8.03 -11.13
N VAL A 56 22.16 8.84 -10.12
CA VAL A 56 20.99 9.74 -10.08
C VAL A 56 21.32 11.10 -10.68
N ASN A 57 22.61 11.47 -10.72
CA ASN A 57 23.08 12.74 -11.28
C ASN A 57 23.38 12.65 -12.78
N ASP A 58 23.39 11.45 -13.38
CA ASP A 58 23.81 11.23 -14.77
C ASP A 58 22.77 11.63 -15.84
N GLY A 59 22.03 12.73 -15.63
CA GLY A 59 21.24 13.36 -16.68
C GLY A 59 19.96 12.66 -17.10
N TYR A 60 19.58 11.58 -16.43
CA TYR A 60 18.39 10.76 -16.77
C TYR A 60 17.10 11.21 -16.09
N THR A 61 17.08 12.33 -15.40
CA THR A 61 15.88 12.88 -14.79
C THR A 61 15.29 13.98 -15.65
N LEU A 62 13.97 14.07 -15.73
CA LEU A 62 13.30 15.18 -16.41
C LEU A 62 13.69 16.54 -15.81
N VAL A 63 14.11 16.56 -14.56
CA VAL A 63 14.46 17.77 -13.80
C VAL A 63 15.93 18.13 -13.93
N ALA A 64 16.85 17.16 -14.06
CA ALA A 64 18.27 17.42 -14.25
C ALA A 64 18.56 18.21 -15.55
N ALA A 65 17.70 18.05 -16.56
CA ALA A 65 17.77 18.83 -17.78
C ALA A 65 17.42 20.32 -17.56
N LEU A 66 16.75 20.66 -16.45
CA LEU A 66 16.30 22.02 -16.15
C LEU A 66 17.25 22.74 -15.18
N ASP A 67 17.75 22.07 -14.17
CA ASP A 67 18.58 22.67 -13.10
C ASP A 67 19.34 21.60 -12.32
N PRO A 68 20.47 21.06 -12.85
CA PRO A 68 21.13 19.88 -12.28
C PRO A 68 21.71 20.09 -10.89
N ASP A 69 22.20 21.32 -10.59
CA ASP A 69 22.88 21.67 -9.34
C ASP A 69 22.08 22.66 -8.48
N GLY A 70 20.84 22.93 -8.87
CA GLY A 70 20.07 24.00 -8.28
C GLY A 70 19.18 23.61 -7.12
N TRP A 71 18.52 24.60 -6.56
CA TRP A 71 17.55 24.49 -5.48
C TRP A 71 16.43 23.46 -5.79
N THR A 72 16.03 23.35 -7.06
CA THR A 72 14.98 22.45 -7.51
C THR A 72 15.33 20.99 -7.25
N MET A 73 16.57 20.58 -7.55
CA MET A 73 17.03 19.21 -7.29
C MET A 73 17.05 18.89 -5.79
N HIS A 74 17.54 19.83 -4.96
CA HIS A 74 17.54 19.64 -3.50
C HIS A 74 16.13 19.57 -2.93
N ALA A 75 15.21 20.43 -3.39
CA ALA A 75 13.82 20.40 -2.97
C ALA A 75 13.13 19.06 -3.32
N LEU A 76 13.37 18.54 -4.53
CA LEU A 76 12.86 17.24 -4.95
C LEU A 76 13.53 16.09 -4.18
N GLY A 77 14.83 16.22 -3.87
CA GLY A 77 15.52 15.27 -2.99
C GLY A 77 14.84 15.16 -1.63
N VAL A 78 14.48 16.28 -1.01
CA VAL A 78 13.70 16.29 0.23
C VAL A 78 12.30 15.70 0.01
N ALA A 79 11.66 15.98 -1.13
CA ALA A 79 10.33 15.43 -1.45
C ALA A 79 10.33 13.89 -1.53
N TRP A 80 11.47 13.24 -1.84
CA TRP A 80 11.62 11.79 -1.79
C TRP A 80 11.36 11.18 -0.40
N LEU A 81 11.44 11.96 0.67
CA LEU A 81 11.12 11.50 2.02
C LEU A 81 9.61 11.46 2.29
N LEU A 82 8.78 12.18 1.52
CA LEU A 82 7.34 12.30 1.79
C LEU A 82 6.59 10.95 1.73
N PRO A 83 6.81 10.06 0.76
CA PRO A 83 6.10 8.78 0.72
C PRO A 83 6.39 7.88 1.93
N SER A 84 7.60 7.97 2.51
CA SER A 84 8.03 7.10 3.61
C SER A 84 7.10 7.13 4.81
N PRO A 85 6.84 8.29 5.48
CA PRO A 85 5.93 8.34 6.61
C PRO A 85 4.48 7.98 6.22
N LEU A 86 4.05 8.31 5.00
CA LEU A 86 2.72 7.99 4.52
C LEU A 86 2.52 6.47 4.41
N TYR A 87 3.50 5.75 3.86
CA TYR A 87 3.47 4.28 3.81
C TYR A 87 3.56 3.63 5.19
N LEU A 88 4.34 4.20 6.12
CA LEU A 88 4.39 3.70 7.50
C LEU A 88 3.04 3.85 8.20
N VAL A 89 2.38 4.99 8.03
CA VAL A 89 1.03 5.23 8.57
C VAL A 89 0.02 4.26 7.93
N ALA A 90 0.06 4.09 6.60
CA ALA A 90 -0.78 3.12 5.90
C ALA A 90 -0.57 1.69 6.40
N SER A 91 0.70 1.27 6.56
CA SER A 91 1.06 -0.04 7.10
C SER A 91 0.51 -0.25 8.51
N ALA A 92 0.71 0.72 9.41
CA ALA A 92 0.17 0.67 10.76
C ALA A 92 -1.36 0.57 10.75
N GLY A 93 -2.04 1.39 9.94
CA GLY A 93 -3.49 1.35 9.79
C GLY A 93 -4.02 0.02 9.29
N LEU A 94 -3.32 -0.61 8.35
CA LEU A 94 -3.66 -1.93 7.81
C LEU A 94 -3.54 -3.02 8.88
N VAL A 95 -2.43 -3.04 9.64
CA VAL A 95 -2.22 -4.00 10.75
C VAL A 95 -3.25 -3.80 11.85
N LEU A 96 -3.56 -2.54 12.20
CA LEU A 96 -4.56 -2.16 13.20
C LEU A 96 -6.01 -2.26 12.68
N ARG A 97 -6.22 -2.69 11.43
CA ARG A 97 -7.53 -2.82 10.76
C ARG A 97 -8.37 -1.55 10.79
N ARG A 98 -7.74 -0.40 10.62
CA ARG A 98 -8.39 0.90 10.57
C ARG A 98 -8.78 1.25 9.14
N ASN A 99 -10.00 1.73 8.91
CA ASN A 99 -10.50 2.02 7.56
C ASN A 99 -9.73 3.13 6.82
N TRP A 100 -9.01 3.99 7.55
CA TRP A 100 -8.27 5.10 6.98
C TRP A 100 -6.95 4.69 6.30
N TRP A 101 -6.45 3.45 6.48
CA TRP A 101 -5.20 2.99 5.86
C TRP A 101 -5.19 3.14 4.33
N GLN A 102 -6.37 2.97 3.69
CA GLN A 102 -6.51 3.05 2.23
C GLN A 102 -6.23 4.46 1.71
N ALA A 103 -6.73 5.49 2.40
CA ALA A 103 -6.50 6.88 2.04
C ALA A 103 -5.01 7.24 2.13
N TRP A 104 -4.34 6.78 3.19
CA TRP A 104 -2.90 6.99 3.35
C TRP A 104 -2.07 6.20 2.33
N ALA A 105 -2.43 4.95 2.05
CA ALA A 105 -1.79 4.16 1.01
C ALA A 105 -1.94 4.81 -0.37
N LEU A 106 -3.14 5.28 -0.70
CA LEU A 106 -3.40 6.00 -1.95
C LEU A 106 -2.58 7.28 -2.04
N ALA A 107 -2.58 8.10 -0.99
CA ALA A 107 -1.80 9.35 -0.96
C ALA A 107 -0.30 9.07 -1.12
N ALA A 108 0.24 8.08 -0.38
CA ALA A 108 1.62 7.66 -0.49
C ALA A 108 1.97 7.24 -1.92
N THR A 109 1.13 6.39 -2.52
CA THR A 109 1.38 5.85 -3.87
C THR A 109 1.29 6.92 -4.94
N VAL A 110 0.36 7.89 -4.83
CA VAL A 110 0.27 9.01 -5.79
C VAL A 110 1.51 9.90 -5.72
N VAL A 111 1.97 10.25 -4.52
CA VAL A 111 3.19 11.05 -4.34
C VAL A 111 4.42 10.27 -4.81
N SER A 112 4.54 8.98 -4.45
CA SER A 112 5.61 8.10 -4.90
C SER A 112 5.67 8.02 -6.43
N LEU A 113 4.54 7.72 -7.07
CA LEU A 113 4.45 7.60 -8.53
C LEU A 113 4.85 8.91 -9.23
N ALA A 114 4.41 10.07 -8.72
CA ALA A 114 4.79 11.35 -9.28
C ALA A 114 6.31 11.57 -9.23
N LEU A 115 6.95 11.25 -8.10
CA LEU A 115 8.40 11.32 -7.95
C LEU A 115 9.12 10.31 -8.85
N CYS A 116 8.63 9.06 -8.92
CA CYS A 116 9.21 8.04 -9.79
C CYS A 116 9.13 8.39 -11.27
N ILE A 117 8.05 9.08 -11.71
CA ILE A 117 7.93 9.57 -13.09
C ILE A 117 8.99 10.63 -13.40
N LEU A 118 9.31 11.51 -12.45
CA LEU A 118 10.36 12.50 -12.63
C LEU A 118 11.76 11.86 -12.78
N TRP A 119 11.96 10.64 -12.24
CA TRP A 119 13.19 9.84 -12.32
C TRP A 119 13.00 8.54 -13.11
N LEU A 120 12.41 8.60 -14.28
CA LEU A 120 11.80 7.47 -15.01
C LEU A 120 12.71 6.23 -15.14
N GLN A 121 13.99 6.41 -15.49
CA GLN A 121 14.89 5.26 -15.71
C GLN A 121 15.34 4.59 -14.40
N PRO A 122 15.93 5.30 -13.43
CA PRO A 122 16.37 4.66 -12.20
C PRO A 122 15.19 4.19 -11.31
N ALA A 123 14.00 4.79 -11.47
CA ALA A 123 12.81 4.50 -10.66
C ALA A 123 11.80 3.54 -11.33
N ALA A 124 12.13 2.91 -12.45
CA ALA A 124 11.20 2.04 -13.19
C ALA A 124 10.60 0.91 -12.33
N VAL A 125 11.39 0.32 -11.44
CA VAL A 125 10.90 -0.70 -10.48
C VAL A 125 9.91 -0.08 -9.49
N GLY A 126 10.17 1.14 -9.01
CA GLY A 126 9.27 1.89 -8.13
C GLY A 126 7.91 2.12 -8.78
N ILE A 127 7.89 2.53 -10.06
CA ILE A 127 6.66 2.71 -10.86
C ILE A 127 5.87 1.41 -10.93
N ALA A 128 6.52 0.27 -11.20
CA ALA A 128 5.84 -1.02 -11.25
C ALA A 128 5.22 -1.41 -9.91
N VAL A 129 5.91 -1.14 -8.80
CA VAL A 129 5.38 -1.36 -7.44
C VAL A 129 4.19 -0.45 -7.16
N ASP A 130 4.28 0.84 -7.48
CA ASP A 130 3.20 1.80 -7.29
C ASP A 130 1.93 1.40 -8.07
N ILE A 131 2.09 1.01 -9.34
CA ILE A 131 0.96 0.49 -10.14
C ILE A 131 0.36 -0.75 -9.49
N THR A 132 1.18 -1.67 -9.00
CA THR A 132 0.70 -2.88 -8.32
C THR A 132 -0.10 -2.54 -7.06
N ILE A 133 0.35 -1.57 -6.27
CA ILE A 133 -0.37 -1.08 -5.09
C ILE A 133 -1.71 -0.46 -5.49
N LEU A 134 -1.75 0.38 -6.52
CA LEU A 134 -3.00 1.01 -7.01
C LEU A 134 -4.01 -0.04 -7.49
N VAL A 135 -3.57 -1.03 -8.25
CA VAL A 135 -4.43 -2.14 -8.70
C VAL A 135 -4.94 -2.93 -7.50
N GLY A 136 -4.09 -3.25 -6.53
CA GLY A 136 -4.47 -3.93 -5.29
C GLY A 136 -5.52 -3.16 -4.49
N LEU A 137 -5.35 -1.84 -4.33
CA LEU A 137 -6.32 -0.96 -3.67
C LEU A 137 -7.67 -0.95 -4.41
N ALA A 138 -7.64 -0.82 -5.75
CA ALA A 138 -8.84 -0.83 -6.57
C ALA A 138 -9.62 -2.14 -6.43
N VAL A 139 -8.93 -3.28 -6.52
CA VAL A 139 -9.53 -4.61 -6.33
C VAL A 139 -10.13 -4.73 -4.93
N TYR A 140 -9.41 -4.31 -3.90
CA TYR A 140 -9.90 -4.34 -2.52
C TYR A 140 -11.20 -3.56 -2.36
N VAL A 141 -11.26 -2.33 -2.89
CA VAL A 141 -12.46 -1.46 -2.82
C VAL A 141 -13.64 -2.10 -3.54
N VAL A 142 -13.42 -2.63 -4.75
CA VAL A 142 -14.48 -3.32 -5.52
C VAL A 142 -15.04 -4.53 -4.79
N LEU A 143 -14.18 -5.36 -4.20
CA LEU A 143 -14.60 -6.54 -3.45
C LEU A 143 -15.37 -6.14 -2.17
N ALA A 144 -14.91 -5.12 -1.45
CA ALA A 144 -15.58 -4.61 -0.26
C ALA A 144 -17.00 -4.08 -0.58
N HIS A 145 -17.16 -3.35 -1.67
CA HIS A 145 -18.47 -2.87 -2.13
C HIS A 145 -19.41 -4.00 -2.54
N ARG A 146 -18.92 -5.02 -3.21
CA ARG A 146 -19.73 -6.20 -3.60
C ARG A 146 -20.24 -6.95 -2.37
N SER A 147 -19.41 -7.18 -1.38
CA SER A 147 -19.78 -7.85 -0.14
C SER A 147 -20.87 -7.07 0.63
N ALA A 148 -20.75 -5.76 0.73
CA ALA A 148 -21.77 -4.91 1.37
C ALA A 148 -23.12 -4.97 0.65
N SER A 149 -23.12 -4.96 -0.68
CA SER A 149 -24.34 -5.04 -1.49
C SER A 149 -25.07 -6.38 -1.35
N CYS A 150 -24.34 -7.50 -1.23
CA CYS A 150 -24.92 -8.82 -1.02
C CYS A 150 -25.63 -8.93 0.34
N THR A 151 -25.01 -8.39 1.40
CA THR A 151 -25.57 -8.40 2.75
C THR A 151 -26.86 -7.57 2.82
N ALA A 152 -26.90 -6.40 2.19
CA ALA A 152 -28.08 -5.54 2.14
C ALA A 152 -29.27 -6.19 1.41
N ARG A 153 -29.02 -6.98 0.35
CA ARG A 153 -30.06 -7.73 -0.37
C ARG A 153 -30.64 -8.88 0.48
N SER A 154 -29.80 -9.58 1.23
CA SER A 154 -30.22 -10.69 2.08
C SER A 154 -31.12 -10.22 3.22
N SER A 155 -30.81 -9.07 3.85
CA SER A 155 -31.63 -8.50 4.92
C SER A 155 -33.04 -8.11 4.45
N ARG A 156 -33.15 -7.50 3.25
CA ARG A 156 -34.46 -7.12 2.66
C ARG A 156 -35.36 -8.31 2.30
N ARG A 157 -34.79 -9.49 2.01
CA ARG A 157 -35.58 -10.69 1.74
C ARG A 157 -36.16 -11.32 3.01
N ARG A 158 -35.54 -11.11 4.18
CA ARG A 158 -36.04 -11.67 5.45
C ARG A 158 -37.18 -10.85 6.07
N THR A 159 -37.40 -9.62 5.63
CA THR A 159 -38.44 -8.71 6.14
C THR A 159 -39.72 -8.72 5.29
N ARG A 160 -39.76 -9.49 4.23
CA ARG A 160 -40.99 -9.76 3.42
C ARG A 160 -41.48 -11.18 3.63
#